data_709b4da7c1fa5272679746b16b621d45
#
_entry.id   709b4da7c1fa5272679746b16b621d45
#
_cell.length_a   1.000
_cell.length_b   1.000
_cell.length_c   1.000
_cell.angle_alpha   90.00
_cell.angle_beta   90.00
_cell.angle_gamma   90.00
#
_symmetry.space_group_name_H-M   'P 1'
#
loop_
_entity.id
_entity.type
_entity.pdbx_description
1 polymer ?
#
loop_
_entity_poly.entity_id
_entity_poly.type
_entity_poly.pdbx_seq_one_letter_code
_entity_poly.pdbx_strand_id
1 'polypeptide(L)'
;MMIKNFFVIDTNCFISANLLKNSTNALVFDKILINGRIALSSMILNEYAEVLYRKKLDRYINDEKRQHALRFIEKNAILFTPVETVIECRDHSDNKFLELALACQASCIISGDADLLIMNPFRGIPILSPIKFLNSFDF
;
A
#
# COMPACT_ATOMS: atom_id res chain seq x y z
N MET A 1 25.13 -9.63 0.84
CA MET A 1 23.74 -9.99 0.55
C MET A 1 22.83 -8.82 0.86
N MET A 2 22.02 -8.39 -0.09
CA MET A 2 21.08 -7.30 0.13
C MET A 2 19.76 -7.86 0.65
N ILE A 3 19.32 -7.34 1.81
CA ILE A 3 18.00 -7.64 2.34
C ILE A 3 17.04 -6.63 1.72
N LYS A 4 16.04 -7.12 0.99
CA LYS A 4 15.02 -6.25 0.41
C LYS A 4 13.90 -6.04 1.43
N ASN A 5 13.59 -4.78 1.69
CA ASN A 5 12.45 -4.42 2.53
C ASN A 5 11.21 -4.28 1.66
N PHE A 6 10.20 -5.08 1.96
CA PHE A 6 8.91 -5.02 1.26
C PHE A 6 7.91 -4.24 2.09
N PHE A 7 7.12 -3.43 1.40
CA PHE A 7 6.10 -2.59 2.03
C PHE A 7 4.76 -2.82 1.37
N VAL A 8 3.72 -2.86 2.20
CA VAL A 8 2.34 -2.98 1.74
C VAL A 8 1.68 -1.63 1.93
N ILE A 9 1.03 -1.10 0.91
CA ILE A 9 0.38 0.21 0.94
C ILE A 9 -1.11 -0.01 0.75
N ASP A 10 -1.95 0.49 1.68
CA ASP A 10 -3.38 0.35 1.52
C ASP A 10 -3.89 1.19 0.35
N THR A 11 -5.11 0.89 -0.09
CA THR A 11 -5.66 1.49 -1.30
C THR A 11 -5.76 3.01 -1.20
N ASN A 12 -6.25 3.54 -0.08
CA ASN A 12 -6.41 4.98 0.07
C ASN A 12 -5.07 5.72 0.08
N CYS A 13 -4.05 5.13 0.68
CA CYS A 13 -2.71 5.71 0.65
C CYS A 13 -2.12 5.72 -0.76
N PHE A 14 -2.33 4.64 -1.53
CA PHE A 14 -1.91 4.59 -2.93
C PHE A 14 -2.61 5.67 -3.75
N ILE A 15 -3.94 5.77 -3.61
CA ILE A 15 -4.73 6.77 -4.32
C ILE A 15 -4.24 8.19 -3.98
N SER A 16 -4.12 8.51 -2.70
CA SER A 16 -3.69 9.84 -2.24
C SER A 16 -2.30 10.20 -2.76
N ALA A 17 -1.39 9.24 -2.80
CA ALA A 17 -0.04 9.47 -3.34
C ALA A 17 -0.07 9.90 -4.82
N ASN A 18 -1.06 9.45 -5.57
CA ASN A 18 -1.18 9.75 -7.00
C ASN A 18 -2.03 10.98 -7.29
N LEU A 19 -2.84 11.45 -6.34
CA LEU A 19 -3.68 12.61 -6.55
C LEU A 19 -2.97 13.93 -6.27
N LEU A 20 -2.10 13.97 -5.25
CA LEU A 20 -1.48 15.20 -4.79
C LEU A 20 0.04 15.03 -4.67
N LYS A 21 0.78 15.76 -5.52
CA LYS A 21 2.23 15.83 -5.43
C LYS A 21 2.63 16.46 -4.09
N ASN A 22 3.71 15.97 -3.51
CA ASN A 22 4.27 16.46 -2.25
C ASN A 22 3.35 16.28 -1.04
N SER A 23 2.26 15.52 -1.18
CA SER A 23 1.45 15.11 -0.04
C SER A 23 2.25 14.14 0.84
N THR A 24 1.79 13.95 2.08
CA THR A 24 2.41 12.98 2.98
C THR A 24 2.49 11.59 2.34
N ASN A 25 1.40 11.15 1.70
CA ASN A 25 1.38 9.85 1.03
C ASN A 25 2.35 9.79 -0.16
N ALA A 26 2.48 10.87 -0.92
CA ALA A 26 3.43 10.92 -2.04
C ALA A 26 4.87 10.83 -1.52
N LEU A 27 5.19 11.49 -0.42
CA LEU A 27 6.52 11.43 0.19
C LEU A 27 6.84 10.03 0.71
N VAL A 28 5.87 9.36 1.33
CA VAL A 28 6.02 7.97 1.78
C VAL A 28 6.31 7.07 0.60
N PHE A 29 5.52 7.20 -0.46
CA PHE A 29 5.66 6.40 -1.67
C PHE A 29 7.05 6.54 -2.27
N ASP A 30 7.53 7.77 -2.43
CA ASP A 30 8.86 8.06 -2.97
C ASP A 30 9.96 7.46 -2.08
N LYS A 31 9.82 7.59 -0.77
CA LYS A 31 10.80 7.07 0.17
C LYS A 31 10.90 5.54 0.10
N ILE A 32 9.78 4.88 -0.05
CA ILE A 32 9.74 3.42 -0.20
C ILE A 32 10.42 2.99 -1.51
N LEU A 33 10.13 3.69 -2.60
CA LEU A 33 10.73 3.37 -3.91
C LEU A 33 12.25 3.50 -3.90
N ILE A 34 12.79 4.46 -3.16
CA ILE A 34 14.23 4.67 -3.05
C ILE A 34 14.89 3.60 -2.18
N ASN A 35 14.27 3.23 -1.07
CA ASN A 35 14.92 2.44 -0.02
C ASN A 35 14.44 0.99 0.07
N GLY A 36 13.37 0.63 -0.63
CA GLY A 36 12.80 -0.71 -0.55
C GLY A 36 12.02 -1.08 -1.78
N ARG A 37 11.05 -1.98 -1.63
CA ARG A 37 10.20 -2.45 -2.72
C ARG A 37 8.74 -2.47 -2.26
N ILE A 38 7.84 -2.13 -3.16
CA ILE A 38 6.41 -2.26 -2.90
C ILE A 38 5.99 -3.68 -3.24
N ALA A 39 5.28 -4.33 -2.32
CA ALA A 39 4.65 -5.62 -2.57
C ALA A 39 3.26 -5.40 -3.14
N LEU A 40 2.83 -6.31 -3.99
CA LEU A 40 1.53 -6.24 -4.64
C LEU A 40 0.95 -7.64 -4.76
N SER A 41 -0.38 -7.74 -4.75
CA SER A 41 -1.09 -8.95 -5.14
C SER A 41 -2.09 -8.59 -6.23
N SER A 42 -2.56 -9.59 -6.97
CA SER A 42 -3.58 -9.35 -8.00
C SER A 42 -4.84 -8.73 -7.42
N MET A 43 -5.26 -9.18 -6.24
CA MET A 43 -6.46 -8.67 -5.57
C MET A 43 -6.30 -7.18 -5.21
N ILE A 44 -5.14 -6.80 -4.70
CA ILE A 44 -4.87 -5.40 -4.32
C ILE A 44 -4.74 -4.53 -5.56
N LEU A 45 -4.07 -5.01 -6.61
CA LEU A 45 -3.98 -4.26 -7.86
C LEU A 45 -5.36 -3.99 -8.44
N ASN A 46 -6.24 -5.00 -8.41
CA ASN A 46 -7.62 -4.84 -8.88
C ASN A 46 -8.37 -3.79 -8.05
N GLU A 47 -8.17 -3.77 -6.74
CA GLU A 47 -8.80 -2.74 -5.89
C GLU A 47 -8.23 -1.35 -6.17
N TYR A 48 -6.91 -1.23 -6.35
CA TYR A 48 -6.30 0.05 -6.74
C TYR A 48 -6.95 0.58 -8.01
N ALA A 49 -7.10 -0.27 -9.02
CA ALA A 49 -7.70 0.12 -10.29
C ALA A 49 -9.17 0.50 -10.12
N GLU A 50 -9.95 -0.30 -9.39
CA GLU A 50 -11.37 -0.05 -9.17
C GLU A 50 -11.59 1.30 -8.46
N VAL A 51 -10.83 1.57 -7.40
CA VAL A 51 -10.99 2.82 -6.65
C VAL A 51 -10.49 4.02 -7.46
N LEU A 52 -9.37 3.85 -8.17
CA LEU A 52 -8.78 4.93 -8.97
C LEU A 52 -9.73 5.40 -10.07
N TYR A 53 -10.55 4.50 -10.62
CA TYR A 53 -11.51 4.81 -11.67
C TYR A 53 -12.90 5.20 -11.16
N ARG A 54 -13.06 5.38 -9.84
CA ARG A 54 -14.34 5.86 -9.32
C ARG A 54 -14.64 7.25 -9.83
N LYS A 55 -15.89 7.45 -10.21
CA LYS A 55 -16.36 8.71 -10.80
C LYS A 55 -16.08 9.92 -9.93
N LYS A 56 -16.15 9.77 -8.61
CA LYS A 56 -15.89 10.86 -7.68
C LYS A 56 -14.48 11.43 -7.78
N LEU A 57 -13.55 10.70 -8.40
CA LEU A 57 -12.17 11.16 -8.57
C LEU A 57 -11.95 11.86 -9.91
N ASP A 58 -12.95 11.95 -10.79
CA ASP A 58 -12.80 12.55 -12.12
C ASP A 58 -12.34 14.01 -12.07
N ARG A 59 -12.69 14.72 -11.02
CA ARG A 59 -12.29 16.13 -10.84
C ARG A 59 -10.82 16.28 -10.43
N TYR A 60 -10.18 15.22 -9.99
CA TYR A 60 -8.81 15.26 -9.47
C TYR A 60 -7.80 14.59 -10.37
N ILE A 61 -8.22 13.64 -11.19
CA ILE A 61 -7.32 12.85 -12.00
C ILE A 61 -7.99 12.44 -13.31
N ASN A 62 -7.26 12.56 -14.42
CA ASN A 62 -7.76 12.15 -15.74
C ASN A 62 -7.38 10.69 -16.03
N ASP A 63 -7.90 10.16 -17.14
CA ASP A 63 -7.68 8.77 -17.52
C ASP A 63 -6.21 8.48 -17.81
N GLU A 64 -5.51 9.38 -18.47
CA GLU A 64 -4.09 9.20 -18.78
C GLU A 64 -3.25 9.04 -17.51
N LYS A 65 -3.50 9.85 -16.51
CA LYS A 65 -2.78 9.77 -15.23
C LYS A 65 -3.13 8.50 -14.47
N ARG A 66 -4.38 8.06 -14.53
CA ARG A 66 -4.81 6.79 -13.93
C ARG A 66 -4.04 5.62 -14.55
N GLN A 67 -4.00 5.56 -15.87
CA GLN A 67 -3.28 4.51 -16.58
C GLN A 67 -1.80 4.54 -16.26
N HIS A 68 -1.21 5.75 -16.19
CA HIS A 68 0.19 5.90 -15.82
C HIS A 68 0.46 5.35 -14.42
N ALA A 69 -0.38 5.68 -13.45
CA ALA A 69 -0.22 5.21 -12.06
C ALA A 69 -0.27 3.68 -11.98
N LEU A 70 -1.22 3.06 -12.69
CA LEU A 70 -1.35 1.60 -12.68
C LEU A 70 -0.19 0.92 -13.40
N ARG A 71 0.24 1.42 -14.55
CA ARG A 71 1.40 0.87 -15.24
C ARG A 71 2.67 1.02 -14.41
N PHE A 72 2.82 2.15 -13.74
CA PHE A 72 3.98 2.39 -12.88
C PHE A 72 4.04 1.40 -11.72
N ILE A 73 2.92 1.18 -11.03
CA ILE A 73 2.92 0.25 -9.90
C ILE A 73 3.14 -1.19 -10.35
N GLU A 74 2.54 -1.61 -11.47
CA GLU A 74 2.77 -2.94 -12.01
C GLU A 74 4.24 -3.17 -12.36
N LYS A 75 4.89 -2.17 -12.93
CA LYS A 75 6.29 -2.27 -13.34
C LYS A 75 7.25 -2.30 -12.16
N ASN A 76 6.96 -1.53 -11.11
CA ASN A 76 7.91 -1.29 -10.03
C ASN A 76 7.64 -2.10 -8.76
N ALA A 77 6.47 -2.68 -8.61
CA ALA A 77 6.15 -3.54 -7.47
C ALA A 77 6.56 -4.99 -7.76
N ILE A 78 6.70 -5.76 -6.69
CA ILE A 78 6.91 -7.21 -6.79
C ILE A 78 5.58 -7.89 -6.49
N LEU A 79 5.15 -8.75 -7.40
CA LEU A 79 3.88 -9.48 -7.28
C LEU A 79 4.07 -10.72 -6.42
N PHE A 80 3.20 -10.88 -5.43
CA PHE A 80 3.13 -12.06 -4.57
C PHE A 80 1.75 -12.69 -4.69
N THR A 81 1.69 -14.00 -4.46
CA THR A 81 0.43 -14.74 -4.40
C THR A 81 0.24 -15.21 -2.95
N PRO A 82 -0.59 -14.52 -2.16
CA PRO A 82 -0.85 -14.94 -0.78
C PRO A 82 -1.48 -16.34 -0.74
N VAL A 83 -1.04 -17.14 0.23
CA VAL A 83 -1.55 -18.50 0.42
C VAL A 83 -2.30 -18.65 1.74
N GLU A 84 -2.02 -17.78 2.72
CA GLU A 84 -2.69 -17.84 4.01
C GLU A 84 -3.92 -16.94 3.99
N THR A 85 -5.02 -17.44 4.56
CA THR A 85 -6.26 -16.67 4.71
C THR A 85 -6.28 -16.00 6.08
N VAL A 86 -6.49 -14.68 6.10
CA VAL A 86 -6.59 -13.90 7.32
C VAL A 86 -8.02 -13.41 7.49
N ILE A 87 -8.55 -13.54 8.71
CA ILE A 87 -9.93 -13.14 9.02
C ILE A 87 -10.02 -12.20 10.21
N GLU A 88 -8.89 -11.73 10.74
CA GLU A 88 -8.83 -11.00 12.00
C GLU A 88 -9.19 -9.52 11.90
N CYS A 89 -9.18 -8.91 10.71
CA CYS A 89 -9.48 -7.49 10.58
C CYS A 89 -10.99 -7.23 10.74
N ARG A 90 -11.36 -6.18 11.50
CA ARG A 90 -12.76 -5.80 11.69
C ARG A 90 -13.46 -5.52 10.37
N ASP A 91 -12.79 -4.82 9.46
CA ASP A 91 -13.26 -4.70 8.08
C ASP A 91 -12.64 -5.85 7.28
N HIS A 92 -13.45 -6.85 6.95
CA HIS A 92 -12.97 -8.03 6.24
C HIS A 92 -12.38 -7.71 4.88
N SER A 93 -12.80 -6.62 4.25
CA SER A 93 -12.22 -6.22 2.96
C SER A 93 -10.75 -5.80 3.07
N ASP A 94 -10.26 -5.53 4.28
CA ASP A 94 -8.87 -5.15 4.52
C ASP A 94 -7.96 -6.33 4.83
N ASN A 95 -8.51 -7.53 5.02
CA ASN A 95 -7.69 -8.72 5.29
C ASN A 95 -6.69 -9.02 4.16
N LYS A 96 -7.00 -8.60 2.93
CA LYS A 96 -6.08 -8.79 1.79
C LYS A 96 -4.72 -8.12 2.00
N PHE A 97 -4.67 -7.00 2.72
CA PHE A 97 -3.41 -6.32 3.01
C PHE A 97 -2.59 -7.09 4.03
N LEU A 98 -3.24 -7.68 5.01
CA LEU A 98 -2.59 -8.54 6.00
C LEU A 98 -2.06 -9.83 5.35
N GLU A 99 -2.86 -10.42 4.46
CA GLU A 99 -2.46 -11.61 3.72
C GLU A 99 -1.23 -11.34 2.85
N LEU A 100 -1.20 -10.21 2.16
CA LEU A 100 -0.04 -9.83 1.38
C LEU A 100 1.18 -9.59 2.26
N ALA A 101 1.00 -8.93 3.39
CA ALA A 101 2.10 -8.66 4.32
C ALA A 101 2.75 -9.94 4.82
N LEU A 102 1.96 -10.99 5.09
CA LEU A 102 2.49 -12.29 5.47
C LEU A 102 3.24 -12.94 4.30
N ALA A 103 2.68 -12.87 3.09
CA ALA A 103 3.27 -13.51 1.92
C ALA A 103 4.66 -12.94 1.60
N CYS A 104 4.83 -11.63 1.76
CA CYS A 104 6.10 -10.97 1.43
C CYS A 104 7.00 -10.72 2.65
N GLN A 105 6.56 -11.10 3.84
CA GLN A 105 7.26 -10.80 5.10
C GLN A 105 7.55 -9.30 5.19
N ALA A 106 6.48 -8.51 5.09
CA ALA A 106 6.59 -7.06 4.99
C ALA A 106 7.34 -6.44 6.17
N SER A 107 8.12 -5.41 5.89
CA SER A 107 8.75 -4.59 6.91
C SER A 107 7.76 -3.65 7.56
N CYS A 108 6.70 -3.26 6.82
CA CYS A 108 5.67 -2.36 7.33
C CYS A 108 4.47 -2.35 6.39
N ILE A 109 3.28 -2.16 6.97
CA ILE A 109 2.06 -1.85 6.24
C ILE A 109 1.78 -0.36 6.47
N ILE A 110 1.53 0.37 5.38
CA ILE A 110 1.19 1.80 5.45
C ILE A 110 -0.31 1.95 5.28
N SER A 111 -0.97 2.52 6.26
CA SER A 111 -2.42 2.70 6.23
C SER A 111 -2.88 3.89 7.06
N GLY A 112 -3.93 4.56 6.60
CA GLY A 112 -4.65 5.55 7.40
C GLY A 112 -5.95 5.01 7.99
N ASP A 113 -6.26 3.73 7.72
CA ASP A 113 -7.51 3.12 8.13
C ASP A 113 -7.44 2.64 9.58
N ALA A 114 -8.41 3.09 10.41
CA ALA A 114 -8.47 2.73 11.83
C ALA A 114 -8.57 1.21 12.04
N ASP A 115 -9.26 0.49 11.16
CA ASP A 115 -9.43 -0.95 11.30
C ASP A 115 -8.13 -1.74 11.08
N LEU A 116 -7.22 -1.22 10.25
CA LEU A 116 -5.89 -1.77 10.11
C LEU A 116 -4.95 -1.29 11.22
N LEU A 117 -4.98 0.00 11.53
CA LEU A 117 -4.07 0.59 12.51
C LEU A 117 -4.23 -0.02 13.90
N ILE A 118 -5.46 -0.41 14.28
CA ILE A 118 -5.71 -1.04 15.58
C ILE A 118 -5.02 -2.40 15.71
N MET A 119 -4.66 -3.02 14.60
CA MET A 119 -4.00 -4.32 14.59
C MET A 119 -2.48 -4.22 14.69
N ASN A 120 -1.93 -3.02 14.81
CA ASN A 120 -0.48 -2.81 14.91
C ASN A 120 0.07 -3.31 16.26
N PRO A 121 1.12 -4.16 16.29
CA PRO A 121 1.68 -4.86 15.14
C PRO A 121 0.88 -6.12 14.82
N PHE A 122 0.85 -6.48 13.55
CA PHE A 122 0.20 -7.71 13.13
C PHE A 122 1.27 -8.81 12.96
N ARG A 123 1.26 -9.76 13.88
CA ARG A 123 2.25 -10.85 13.90
C ARG A 123 3.68 -10.34 13.74
N GLY A 124 4.00 -9.24 14.45
CA GLY A 124 5.31 -8.62 14.41
C GLY A 124 5.53 -7.62 13.27
N ILE A 125 4.59 -7.49 12.35
CA ILE A 125 4.69 -6.54 11.24
C ILE A 125 4.08 -5.21 11.68
N PRO A 126 4.85 -4.09 11.66
CA PRO A 126 4.29 -2.79 12.02
C PRO A 126 3.24 -2.33 11.02
N ILE A 127 2.20 -1.66 11.54
CA ILE A 127 1.21 -0.99 10.70
C ILE A 127 1.24 0.48 11.11
N LEU A 128 1.70 1.35 10.21
CA LEU A 128 1.93 2.77 10.52
C LEU A 128 1.13 3.67 9.60
N SER A 129 0.66 4.79 10.16
CA SER A 129 0.10 5.86 9.33
C SER A 129 1.21 6.49 8.49
N PRO A 130 0.87 7.16 7.38
CA PRO A 130 1.88 7.82 6.55
C PRO A 130 2.78 8.77 7.33
N ILE A 131 2.20 9.62 8.18
CA ILE A 131 3.00 10.58 8.94
C ILE A 131 3.91 9.89 9.96
N LYS A 132 3.41 8.85 10.62
CA LYS A 132 4.20 8.10 11.58
C LYS A 132 5.34 7.35 10.90
N PHE A 133 5.09 6.81 9.71
CA PHE A 133 6.12 6.16 8.92
C PHE A 133 7.25 7.14 8.58
N LEU A 134 6.91 8.34 8.10
CA LEU A 134 7.93 9.35 7.78
C LEU A 134 8.77 9.76 9.00
N ASN A 135 8.14 9.83 10.16
CA ASN A 135 8.79 10.34 11.36
C ASN A 135 9.60 9.29 12.13
N SER A 136 9.28 8.00 11.97
CA SER A 136 9.82 7.01 12.88
C SER A 136 10.34 5.72 12.24
N PHE A 137 10.07 5.46 10.97
CA PHE A 137 10.51 4.21 10.37
C PHE A 137 11.99 4.29 9.95
N ASP A 138 12.78 3.32 10.39
CA ASP A 138 14.18 3.19 10.00
C ASP A 138 14.34 2.06 8.97
N PHE A 139 14.94 2.40 7.85
CA PHE A 139 15.22 1.44 6.79
C PHE A 139 16.46 0.58 7.07
#